data_974e333fcbe21d78945e6ad99d73bc8c
#
_entry.id   974e333fcbe21d78945e6ad99d73bc8c
#
_cell.length_a   1.000
_cell.length_b   1.000
_cell.length_c   1.000
_cell.angle_alpha   90.00
_cell.angle_beta   90.00
_cell.angle_gamma   90.00
#
_symmetry.space_group_name_H-M   'P 1'
#
loop_
_entity.id
_entity.type
_entity.pdbx_description
1 polymer ?
#
loop_
_entity_poly.entity_id
_entity_poly.type
_entity_poly.pdbx_seq_one_letter_code
_entity_poly.pdbx_strand_id
1 'polypeptide(L)'
;MFSQPYELPQQRQVVVLAPAIYEAYVGDYEFAPELVLTVTTEAQRLFAQLTGQKQLEIFPESATEFFLKIVDAQLTFVVDETGKAVRVILHQGGIDQVANRIAR
;
A
#
# COMPACT_ATOMS: atom_id res chain seq x y z
N MET A 1 25.48 19.13 9.10
CA MET A 1 25.22 18.86 8.80
C MET A 1 25.02 18.43 8.36
N PHE A 2 24.89 18.34 8.18
CA PHE A 2 24.59 18.03 7.61
C PHE A 2 24.03 17.56 7.13
N SER A 3 23.85 17.48 7.29
CA SER A 3 23.45 17.02 6.80
C SER A 3 22.74 16.63 6.36
N GLN A 4 22.64 16.73 6.24
CA GLN A 4 21.94 16.45 5.63
C GLN A 4 21.29 15.96 5.40
N PRO A 5 21.43 16.07 5.96
CA PRO A 5 20.47 15.33 5.56
C PRO A 5 20.08 15.18 4.30
N TYR A 6 20.49 15.38 3.73
CA TYR A 6 19.83 15.13 2.66
C TYR A 6 19.82 13.73 2.43
N GLU A 7 18.71 13.22 2.28
CA GLU A 7 18.50 11.94 1.94
C GLU A 7 18.33 11.80 0.51
N LEU A 8 18.71 10.70 -0.08
CA LEU A 8 18.43 10.44 -1.47
C LEU A 8 16.97 10.17 -1.61
N PRO A 9 16.27 10.86 -2.49
CA PRO A 9 14.82 10.74 -2.57
C PRO A 9 14.33 9.34 -2.84
N GLN A 10 15.12 8.55 -3.56
CA GLN A 10 14.66 7.22 -3.90
C GLN A 10 14.96 6.20 -2.82
N GLN A 11 15.62 6.60 -1.76
CA GLN A 11 15.88 5.66 -0.68
C GLN A 11 14.71 5.63 0.27
N ARG A 12 14.18 4.44 0.49
CA ARG A 12 13.05 4.28 1.37
C ARG A 12 13.41 3.26 2.43
N GLN A 13 12.99 3.53 3.65
CA GLN A 13 13.23 2.64 4.75
C GLN A 13 12.01 1.78 4.98
N VAL A 14 12.24 0.46 5.03
CA VAL A 14 11.17 -0.46 5.36
C VAL A 14 11.07 -0.49 6.88
N VAL A 15 9.88 -0.20 7.39
CA VAL A 15 9.63 -0.21 8.81
C VAL A 15 8.98 -1.52 9.19
N VAL A 16 9.01 -1.83 10.48
CA VAL A 16 8.39 -3.05 10.98
C VAL A 16 7.05 -2.68 11.59
N LEU A 17 5.98 -3.32 11.11
CA LEU A 17 4.65 -3.07 11.60
C LEU A 17 4.10 -4.32 12.27
N ALA A 18 3.18 -4.13 13.22
CA ALA A 18 2.54 -5.24 13.89
C ALA A 18 1.67 -6.02 12.89
N PRO A 19 1.59 -7.34 13.01
CA PRO A 19 0.76 -8.12 12.09
C PRO A 19 -0.70 -7.68 12.05
N ALA A 20 -1.23 -7.17 13.16
CA ALA A 20 -2.62 -6.71 13.18
C ALA A 20 -2.85 -5.56 12.19
N ILE A 21 -1.82 -4.76 11.96
CA ILE A 21 -1.95 -3.66 11.00
C ILE A 21 -2.13 -4.23 9.58
N TYR A 22 -1.36 -5.25 9.24
CA TYR A 22 -1.50 -5.88 7.93
C TYR A 22 -2.88 -6.46 7.75
N GLU A 23 -3.42 -7.11 8.79
CA GLU A 23 -4.74 -7.71 8.69
C GLU A 23 -5.84 -6.67 8.52
N ALA A 24 -5.62 -5.48 9.04
CA ALA A 24 -6.59 -4.40 8.88
C ALA A 24 -6.64 -3.91 7.44
N TYR A 25 -5.60 -4.18 6.66
CA TYR A 25 -5.51 -3.72 5.27
C TYR A 25 -5.93 -4.78 4.25
N VAL A 26 -6.06 -6.03 4.67
CA VAL A 26 -6.44 -7.11 3.77
C VAL A 26 -7.87 -6.88 3.26
N GLY A 27 -8.06 -7.03 1.96
CA GLY A 27 -9.38 -6.86 1.37
C GLY A 27 -9.28 -6.50 -0.09
N ASP A 28 -10.42 -6.21 -0.68
CA ASP A 28 -10.51 -5.82 -2.07
C ASP A 28 -10.84 -4.34 -2.15
N TYR A 29 -10.13 -3.62 -3.02
CA TYR A 29 -10.31 -2.19 -3.21
C TYR A 29 -10.58 -1.96 -4.68
N GLU A 30 -11.69 -1.32 -4.99
CA GLU A 30 -12.15 -1.17 -6.37
C GLU A 30 -11.82 0.19 -6.92
N PHE A 31 -11.01 0.23 -7.99
CA PHE A 31 -10.74 1.45 -8.74
C PHE A 31 -11.83 1.68 -9.78
N ALA A 32 -12.32 0.60 -10.38
CA ALA A 32 -13.34 0.62 -11.40
C ALA A 32 -14.02 -0.74 -11.40
N PRO A 33 -15.17 -0.89 -12.03
CA PRO A 33 -15.92 -2.15 -11.94
C PRO A 33 -15.11 -3.40 -12.26
N GLU A 34 -14.13 -3.29 -13.15
CA GLU A 34 -13.35 -4.47 -13.51
C GLU A 34 -11.90 -4.32 -13.13
N LEU A 35 -11.60 -3.39 -12.22
CA LEU A 35 -10.23 -3.15 -11.81
C LEU A 35 -10.18 -3.08 -10.29
N VAL A 36 -9.83 -4.20 -9.69
CA VAL A 36 -9.84 -4.37 -8.24
C VAL A 36 -8.44 -4.70 -7.77
N LEU A 37 -8.02 -4.04 -6.70
CA LEU A 37 -6.75 -4.33 -6.06
C LEU A 37 -7.04 -5.21 -4.86
N THR A 38 -6.51 -6.43 -4.88
CA THR A 38 -6.69 -7.38 -3.79
C THR A 38 -5.43 -7.34 -2.91
N VAL A 39 -5.63 -7.05 -1.63
CA VAL A 39 -4.54 -6.98 -0.67
C VAL A 39 -4.60 -8.19 0.23
N THR A 40 -3.49 -8.90 0.34
CA THR A 40 -3.41 -10.10 1.16
C THR A 40 -2.16 -10.03 2.02
N THR A 41 -2.12 -10.87 3.06
CA THR A 41 -0.95 -10.92 3.93
C THR A 41 -0.55 -12.36 4.14
N GLU A 42 0.77 -12.58 4.24
CA GLU A 42 1.30 -13.91 4.50
C GLU A 42 2.71 -13.76 5.06
N ALA A 43 3.01 -14.48 6.13
CA ALA A 43 4.36 -14.47 6.71
C ALA A 43 4.83 -13.07 7.04
N GLN A 44 3.94 -12.25 7.58
CA GLN A 44 4.24 -10.88 7.99
C GLN A 44 4.67 -10.00 6.81
N ARG A 45 4.12 -10.30 5.63
CA ARG A 45 4.33 -9.50 4.43
C ARG A 45 2.97 -9.12 3.88
N LEU A 46 2.92 -8.00 3.19
CA LEU A 46 1.69 -7.54 2.56
C LEU A 46 1.87 -7.59 1.06
N PHE A 47 0.85 -8.08 0.37
CA PHE A 47 0.89 -8.24 -1.08
C PHE A 47 -0.30 -7.53 -1.69
N ALA A 48 -0.13 -7.04 -2.90
CA ALA A 48 -1.21 -6.41 -3.64
C ALA A 48 -1.23 -7.00 -5.04
N GLN A 49 -2.44 -7.26 -5.53
CA GLN A 49 -2.61 -7.82 -6.85
C GLN A 49 -3.74 -7.09 -7.56
N LEU A 50 -3.42 -6.47 -8.67
CA LEU A 50 -4.41 -5.79 -9.48
C LEU A 50 -5.00 -6.79 -10.45
N THR A 51 -6.28 -6.61 -10.79
CA THR A 51 -6.97 -7.51 -11.69
C THR A 51 -6.14 -7.72 -12.98
N GLY A 52 -5.89 -9.00 -13.29
CA GLY A 52 -5.15 -9.33 -14.49
C GLY A 52 -3.65 -9.19 -14.39
N GLN A 53 -3.14 -8.85 -13.20
CA GLN A 53 -1.71 -8.65 -13.01
C GLN A 53 -1.16 -9.63 -11.99
N LYS A 54 0.15 -9.65 -11.86
CA LYS A 54 0.80 -10.51 -10.89
C LYS A 54 0.69 -9.92 -9.49
N GLN A 55 0.74 -10.80 -8.51
CA GLN A 55 0.80 -10.37 -7.12
C GLN A 55 2.19 -9.81 -6.84
N LEU A 56 2.23 -8.65 -6.22
CA LEU A 56 3.49 -8.00 -5.88
C LEU A 56 3.54 -7.73 -4.39
N GLU A 57 4.71 -7.84 -3.82
CA GLU A 57 4.90 -7.51 -2.42
C GLU A 57 4.99 -6.01 -2.27
N ILE A 58 4.29 -5.45 -1.28
CA ILE A 58 4.38 -4.03 -0.97
C ILE A 58 5.05 -3.89 0.38
N PHE A 59 5.88 -2.87 0.52
CA PHE A 59 6.74 -2.69 1.67
C PHE A 59 6.33 -1.47 2.46
N PRO A 60 6.17 -1.59 3.78
CA PRO A 60 5.74 -0.44 4.58
C PRO A 60 6.86 0.56 4.78
N GLU A 61 6.57 1.83 4.52
CA GLU A 61 7.50 2.89 4.89
C GLU A 61 6.93 3.72 6.05
N SER A 62 5.66 3.51 6.39
CA SER A 62 5.05 4.05 7.59
C SER A 62 3.84 3.20 7.91
N ALA A 63 3.07 3.58 8.92
CA ALA A 63 1.93 2.79 9.34
C ALA A 63 0.87 2.69 8.24
N THR A 64 0.78 3.68 7.36
CA THR A 64 -0.26 3.71 6.32
C THR A 64 0.30 3.79 4.92
N GLU A 65 1.61 4.01 4.75
CA GLU A 65 2.19 4.20 3.44
C GLU A 65 3.10 3.06 3.07
N PHE A 66 2.90 2.53 1.87
CA PHE A 66 3.64 1.40 1.35
C PHE A 66 4.20 1.75 -0.02
N PHE A 67 5.23 1.04 -0.42
CA PHE A 67 5.83 1.26 -1.73
C PHE A 67 6.16 -0.07 -2.38
N LEU A 68 6.32 -0.02 -3.70
CA LEU A 68 6.73 -1.18 -4.47
C LEU A 68 8.18 -1.01 -4.89
N LYS A 69 8.93 -2.10 -4.91
CA LYS A 69 10.33 -2.02 -5.31
C LYS A 69 10.52 -2.28 -6.79
N ILE A 70 9.60 -3.04 -7.38
CA ILE A 70 9.72 -3.43 -8.78
C ILE A 70 9.32 -2.29 -9.70
N VAL A 71 8.30 -1.53 -9.30
CA VAL A 71 7.83 -0.40 -10.09
C VAL A 71 7.79 0.83 -9.19
N ASP A 72 7.83 2.01 -9.81
CA ASP A 72 7.80 3.25 -9.08
C ASP A 72 6.35 3.60 -8.74
N ALA A 73 5.86 3.02 -7.67
CA ALA A 73 4.49 3.22 -7.25
C ALA A 73 4.41 3.15 -5.73
N GLN A 74 3.44 3.83 -5.17
CA GLN A 74 3.22 3.89 -3.74
C GLN A 74 1.74 3.75 -3.45
N LEU A 75 1.44 3.23 -2.28
CA LEU A 75 0.06 3.05 -1.84
C LEU A 75 -0.10 3.70 -0.47
N THR A 76 -1.19 4.44 -0.30
CA THR A 76 -1.54 5.01 0.99
C THR A 76 -2.88 4.43 1.40
N PHE A 77 -2.92 3.77 2.55
CA PHE A 77 -4.17 3.24 3.08
C PHE A 77 -4.81 4.29 3.97
N VAL A 78 -6.11 4.53 3.76
CA VAL A 78 -6.88 5.44 4.59
C VAL A 78 -7.69 4.59 5.55
N VAL A 79 -7.54 4.85 6.84
CA VAL A 79 -8.20 4.03 7.86
C VAL A 79 -9.28 4.83 8.55
N ASP A 80 -10.25 4.10 9.12
CA ASP A 80 -11.32 4.75 9.89
C ASP A 80 -10.92 4.81 11.36
N GLU A 81 -11.89 5.16 12.21
CA GLU A 81 -11.60 5.33 13.64
C GLU A 81 -11.18 4.03 14.30
N THR A 82 -11.53 2.90 13.73
CA THR A 82 -11.17 1.62 14.30
C THR A 82 -9.83 1.12 13.82
N GLY A 83 -9.20 1.86 12.89
CA GLY A 83 -7.92 1.44 12.33
C GLY A 83 -8.06 0.53 11.13
N LYS A 84 -9.27 0.30 10.64
CA LYS A 84 -9.49 -0.58 9.50
C LYS A 84 -9.47 0.25 8.22
N ALA A 85 -8.80 -0.26 7.19
CA ALA A 85 -8.68 0.48 5.94
C ALA A 85 -10.02 0.55 5.23
N VAL A 86 -10.37 1.74 4.75
CA VAL A 86 -11.62 1.95 4.02
C VAL A 86 -11.35 2.28 2.56
N ARG A 87 -10.14 2.68 2.22
CA ARG A 87 -9.77 2.91 0.82
C ARG A 87 -8.25 2.93 0.72
N VAL A 88 -7.77 2.83 -0.50
CA VAL A 88 -6.34 2.91 -0.76
C VAL A 88 -6.14 3.90 -1.91
N ILE A 89 -5.06 4.65 -1.85
CA ILE A 89 -4.72 5.61 -2.90
C ILE A 89 -3.44 5.12 -3.56
N LEU A 90 -3.48 4.93 -4.86
CA LEU A 90 -2.32 4.53 -5.64
C LEU A 90 -1.68 5.77 -6.22
N HIS A 91 -0.40 5.96 -5.92
CA HIS A 91 0.38 7.08 -6.45
C HIS A 91 1.34 6.52 -7.49
N GLN A 92 1.16 6.89 -8.74
CA GLN A 92 2.02 6.36 -9.79
C GLN A 92 2.08 7.37 -10.93
N GLY A 93 3.32 7.69 -11.34
CA GLY A 93 3.49 8.60 -12.46
C GLY A 93 2.93 9.98 -12.23
N GLY A 94 2.90 10.43 -10.98
CA GLY A 94 2.37 11.75 -10.66
C GLY A 94 0.86 11.80 -10.62
N ILE A 95 0.20 10.65 -10.72
CA ILE A 95 -1.25 10.57 -10.71
C ILE A 95 -1.70 9.77 -9.50
N ASP A 96 -2.74 10.26 -8.82
CA ASP A 96 -3.31 9.56 -7.67
C ASP A 96 -4.63 8.96 -8.09
N GLN A 97 -4.82 7.69 -7.77
CA GLN A 97 -6.07 7.00 -8.04
C GLN A 97 -6.59 6.40 -6.76
N VAL A 98 -7.87 6.59 -6.49
CA VAL A 98 -8.48 6.15 -5.24
C VAL A 98 -9.33 4.92 -5.50
N ALA A 99 -9.15 3.91 -4.66
CA ALA A 99 -9.96 2.69 -4.70
C ALA A 99 -10.64 2.53 -3.36
N ASN A 100 -11.95 2.34 -3.37
CA ASN A 100 -12.70 2.15 -2.15
C ASN A 100 -12.78 0.67 -1.82
N ARG A 101 -12.71 0.38 -0.53
CA ARG A 101 -12.82 -1.00 -0.10
C ARG A 101 -14.23 -1.50 -0.36
N ILE A 102 -14.32 -2.73 -0.86
CA ILE A 102 -15.61 -3.34 -1.14
C ILE A 102 -15.71 -4.65 -0.37
N ALA A 103 -16.93 -5.05 -0.10
CA ALA A 103 -17.18 -6.31 0.58
C ALA A 103 -17.33 -7.39 -0.47
N ARG A 104 -16.52 -8.47 -0.32
CA ARG A 104 -16.57 -9.56 -1.28
C ARG A 104 -16.49 -10.88 -0.58
#